data_4a99a046ff06911bffb6e9ee64e73e4f
#
_entry.id   4a99a046ff06911bffb6e9ee64e73e4f
#
_cell.length_a   1.000
_cell.length_b   1.000
_cell.length_c   1.000
_cell.angle_alpha   90.00
_cell.angle_beta   90.00
_cell.angle_gamma   90.00
#
_symmetry.space_group_name_H-M   'P 1'
#
loop_
_entity.id
_entity.type
_entity.pdbx_description
1 polymer ?
#
loop_
_entity_poly.entity_id
_entity_poly.type
_entity_poly.pdbx_seq_one_letter_code
_entity_poly.pdbx_strand_id
1 'polypeptide(L)'
;TYVGDVSAGVQHLVENAANGIFHICGEECLTIAEIAFQVADYMKLDCSLVHPATTEELQEATPRPRFSGMSIAKARTILGYQPRKLKDILMEWKH
;
A
#
# COMPACT_ATOMS: atom_id res chain seq x y z
N THR A 1 1.04 -0.79 -0.13
CA THR A 1 1.87 0.08 -1.00
C THR A 1 2.10 -0.59 -2.34
N TYR A 2 1.85 0.14 -3.41
CA TYR A 2 2.08 -0.35 -4.76
C TYR A 2 3.56 -0.20 -5.15
N VAL A 3 4.13 -1.25 -5.68
CA VAL A 3 5.56 -1.28 -6.04
C VAL A 3 5.93 -0.18 -7.06
N GLY A 4 5.03 0.13 -7.98
CA GLY A 4 5.25 1.21 -8.95
C GLY A 4 5.38 2.59 -8.31
N ASP A 5 4.64 2.83 -7.22
CA ASP A 5 4.74 4.07 -6.47
C ASP A 5 6.06 4.16 -5.73
N VAL A 6 6.56 3.05 -5.18
CA VAL A 6 7.87 3.00 -4.53
C VAL A 6 8.97 3.32 -5.54
N SER A 7 8.89 2.73 -6.73
CA SER A 7 9.84 3.02 -7.81
C SER A 7 9.84 4.49 -8.19
N ALA A 8 8.66 5.09 -8.34
CA ALA A 8 8.54 6.52 -8.65
C ALA A 8 9.10 7.38 -7.52
N GLY A 9 8.86 7.00 -6.26
CA GLY A 9 9.39 7.71 -5.11
C GLY A 9 10.92 7.70 -5.07
N VAL A 10 11.53 6.55 -5.35
CA VAL A 10 12.99 6.42 -5.42
C VAL A 10 13.55 7.27 -6.56
N GLN A 11 12.88 7.28 -7.72
CA GLN A 11 13.29 8.09 -8.85
C GLN A 11 13.27 9.58 -8.48
N HIS A 12 12.22 10.04 -7.80
CA HIS A 12 12.15 11.43 -7.33
C HIS A 12 13.28 11.78 -6.37
N LEU A 13 13.65 10.86 -5.47
CA LEU A 13 14.77 11.06 -4.56
C LEU A 13 16.08 11.29 -5.32
N VAL A 14 16.34 10.47 -6.34
CA VAL A 14 17.57 10.57 -7.15
C VAL A 14 17.57 11.85 -7.98
N GLU A 15 16.47 12.16 -8.66
CA GLU A 15 16.35 13.34 -9.52
C GLU A 15 16.49 14.65 -8.74
N ASN A 16 15.99 14.70 -7.50
CA ASN A 16 16.05 15.90 -6.67
C ASN A 16 17.30 15.96 -5.78
N ALA A 17 18.17 14.96 -5.85
CA ALA A 17 19.35 14.83 -4.99
C ALA A 17 18.99 15.06 -3.51
N ALA A 18 17.85 14.50 -3.08
CA ALA A 18 17.33 14.71 -1.74
C ALA A 18 18.13 13.93 -0.70
N ASN A 19 18.31 14.53 0.46
CA ASN A 19 19.02 13.93 1.58
C ASN A 19 18.08 13.73 2.77
N GLY A 20 18.39 12.76 3.62
CA GLY A 20 17.65 12.47 4.83
C GLY A 20 16.75 11.27 4.68
N ILE A 21 15.84 11.12 5.64
CA ILE A 21 14.94 9.98 5.70
C ILE A 21 13.57 10.37 5.12
N PHE A 22 13.09 9.57 4.20
CA PHE A 22 11.76 9.72 3.59
C PHE A 22 10.97 8.43 3.74
N HIS A 23 9.70 8.56 4.08
CA HIS A 23 8.78 7.42 4.10
C HIS A 23 8.02 7.36 2.78
N ILE A 24 8.19 6.28 2.06
CA ILE A 24 7.56 6.05 0.76
C ILE A 24 6.59 4.87 0.91
N CYS A 25 5.32 5.17 0.90
CA CYS A 25 4.28 4.16 1.04
C CYS A 25 2.98 4.67 0.43
N GLY A 26 1.93 3.84 0.47
CA GLY A 26 0.60 4.25 0.03
C GLY A 26 -0.02 5.25 1.01
N GLU A 27 -0.93 6.05 0.52
CA GLU A 27 -1.64 7.04 1.33
C GLU A 27 -2.80 6.43 2.11
N GLU A 28 -3.45 5.41 1.55
CA GLU A 28 -4.61 4.78 2.16
C GLU A 28 -4.22 3.90 3.35
N CYS A 29 -4.98 4.01 4.43
CA CYS A 29 -4.85 3.13 5.59
C CYS A 29 -5.89 2.02 5.47
N LEU A 30 -5.47 0.86 4.96
CA LEU A 30 -6.34 -0.28 4.72
C LEU A 30 -5.83 -1.51 5.47
N THR A 31 -6.75 -2.30 6.00
CA THR A 31 -6.41 -3.62 6.52
C THR A 31 -6.20 -4.57 5.34
N ILE A 32 -5.52 -5.68 5.58
CA ILE A 32 -5.32 -6.71 4.55
C ILE A 32 -6.67 -7.26 4.09
N ALA A 33 -7.62 -7.42 5.01
CA ALA A 33 -8.97 -7.87 4.67
C ALA A 33 -9.66 -6.88 3.74
N GLU A 34 -9.57 -5.58 4.01
CA GLU A 34 -10.15 -4.54 3.15
C GLU A 34 -9.56 -4.57 1.75
N ILE A 35 -8.25 -4.75 1.64
CA ILE A 35 -7.56 -4.90 0.35
C ILE A 35 -8.09 -6.13 -0.39
N ALA A 36 -8.21 -7.24 0.30
CA ALA A 36 -8.71 -8.48 -0.30
C ALA A 36 -10.14 -8.34 -0.81
N PHE A 37 -11.01 -7.69 -0.05
CA PHE A 37 -12.39 -7.44 -0.48
C PHE A 37 -12.46 -6.52 -1.70
N GLN A 38 -11.65 -5.47 -1.74
CA GLN A 38 -11.61 -4.58 -2.90
C GLN A 38 -11.13 -5.28 -4.15
N VAL A 39 -10.09 -6.11 -4.03
CA VAL A 39 -9.57 -6.90 -5.16
C VAL A 39 -10.62 -7.89 -5.65
N ALA A 40 -11.27 -8.61 -4.73
CA ALA A 40 -12.31 -9.57 -5.09
C ALA A 40 -13.49 -8.89 -5.79
N ASP A 41 -13.93 -7.73 -5.29
CA ASP A 41 -15.02 -6.98 -5.90
C ASP A 41 -14.65 -6.50 -7.31
N TYR A 42 -13.45 -5.95 -7.48
CA TYR A 42 -12.99 -5.47 -8.77
C TYR A 42 -12.89 -6.61 -9.81
N MET A 43 -12.34 -7.74 -9.39
CA MET A 43 -12.19 -8.91 -10.27
C MET A 43 -13.45 -9.76 -10.37
N LYS A 44 -14.53 -9.36 -9.71
CA LYS A 44 -15.81 -10.07 -9.68
C LYS A 44 -15.68 -11.51 -9.15
N LEU A 45 -14.84 -11.66 -8.14
CA LEU A 45 -14.66 -12.93 -7.46
C LEU A 45 -15.64 -13.05 -6.30
N ASP A 46 -15.83 -14.28 -5.83
CA ASP A 46 -16.73 -14.56 -4.71
C ASP A 46 -16.11 -14.07 -3.39
N CYS A 47 -16.64 -12.96 -2.86
CA CYS A 47 -16.17 -12.38 -1.61
C CYS A 47 -16.39 -13.28 -0.40
N SER A 48 -17.27 -14.27 -0.49
CA SER A 48 -17.51 -15.22 0.60
C SER A 48 -16.29 -16.11 0.88
N LEU A 49 -15.34 -16.17 -0.06
CA LEU A 49 -14.10 -16.92 0.12
C LEU A 49 -13.06 -16.16 0.92
N VAL A 50 -13.28 -14.86 1.19
CA VAL A 50 -12.38 -14.05 1.98
C VAL A 50 -12.80 -14.12 3.44
N HIS A 51 -11.91 -14.63 4.29
CA HIS A 51 -12.17 -14.79 5.72
C HIS A 51 -11.21 -13.92 6.52
N PRO A 52 -11.67 -12.79 7.09
CA PRO A 52 -10.82 -12.00 7.98
C PRO A 52 -10.35 -12.82 9.17
N ALA A 53 -9.06 -12.71 9.49
CA ALA A 53 -8.46 -13.43 10.61
C ALA A 53 -7.40 -12.55 11.28
N THR A 54 -7.15 -12.79 12.55
CA THR A 54 -6.07 -12.11 13.28
C THR A 54 -4.77 -12.90 13.11
N THR A 55 -3.64 -12.25 13.43
CA THR A 55 -2.34 -12.93 13.41
C THR A 55 -2.30 -14.08 14.42
N GLU A 56 -3.01 -13.93 15.54
CA GLU A 56 -3.13 -14.98 16.55
C GLU A 56 -3.91 -16.18 16.01
N GLU A 57 -4.98 -15.95 15.27
CA GLU A 57 -5.78 -17.02 14.66
C GLU A 57 -4.99 -17.78 13.60
N LEU A 58 -4.11 -17.08 12.86
CA LEU A 58 -3.27 -17.69 11.85
C LEU A 58 -2.03 -18.37 12.42
N GLN A 59 -1.75 -18.18 13.71
CA GLN A 59 -0.59 -18.75 14.39
C GLN A 59 0.72 -18.40 13.71
N GLU A 60 0.84 -17.17 13.25
CA GLU A 60 2.07 -16.69 12.63
C GLU A 60 3.21 -16.65 13.63
N ALA A 61 4.39 -17.14 13.23
CA ALA A 61 5.55 -17.19 14.09
C ALA A 61 6.14 -15.82 14.38
N THR A 62 6.02 -14.88 13.46
CA THR A 62 6.58 -13.53 13.59
C THR A 62 5.52 -12.56 14.11
N PRO A 63 5.76 -11.90 15.25
CA PRO A 63 4.85 -10.86 15.71
C PRO A 63 4.89 -9.67 14.73
N ARG A 64 3.70 -9.15 14.39
CA ARG A 64 3.58 -8.00 13.50
C ARG A 64 2.87 -6.85 14.19
N PRO A 65 3.24 -5.60 13.91
CA PRO A 65 2.53 -4.47 14.48
C PRO A 65 1.09 -4.42 13.95
N ARG A 66 0.14 -4.05 14.81
CA ARG A 66 -1.25 -3.89 14.40
C ARG A 66 -1.43 -2.71 13.45
N PHE A 67 -0.66 -1.66 13.68
CA PHE A 67 -0.67 -0.46 12.86
C PHE A 67 0.74 -0.18 12.39
N SER A 68 0.95 -0.21 11.09
CA SER A 68 2.25 0.08 10.48
C SER A 68 2.17 1.26 9.50
N GLY A 69 1.07 2.01 9.56
CA GLY A 69 0.88 3.17 8.70
C GLY A 69 1.91 4.26 8.95
N MET A 70 2.37 4.91 7.89
CA MET A 70 3.34 5.99 7.95
C MET A 70 2.81 7.23 7.26
N SER A 71 3.25 8.40 7.72
CA SER A 71 2.94 9.65 7.06
C SER A 71 3.88 9.87 5.87
N ILE A 72 3.34 10.25 4.73
CA ILE A 72 4.11 10.60 3.54
C ILE A 72 4.19 12.10 3.32
N ALA A 73 3.84 12.91 4.34
CA ALA A 73 3.78 14.36 4.20
C ALA A 73 5.10 14.96 3.72
N LYS A 74 6.23 14.51 4.25
CA LYS A 74 7.55 14.97 3.83
C LYS A 74 7.84 14.65 2.37
N ALA A 75 7.57 13.41 1.94
CA ALA A 75 7.78 12.98 0.56
C ALA A 75 6.89 13.77 -0.39
N ARG A 76 5.64 13.99 -0.01
CA ARG A 76 4.69 14.77 -0.82
C ARG A 76 5.15 16.21 -0.99
N THR A 77 5.58 16.86 0.10
CA THR A 77 5.95 18.27 0.09
C THR A 77 7.28 18.50 -0.65
N ILE A 78 8.28 17.66 -0.38
CA ILE A 78 9.64 17.87 -0.90
C ILE A 78 9.83 17.26 -2.28
N LEU A 79 9.30 16.05 -2.51
CA LEU A 79 9.52 15.29 -3.73
C LEU A 79 8.36 15.40 -4.73
N GLY A 80 7.20 15.89 -4.30
CA GLY A 80 5.99 15.83 -5.12
C GLY A 80 5.45 14.41 -5.26
N TYR A 81 5.78 13.53 -4.34
CA TYR A 81 5.35 12.14 -4.36
C TYR A 81 3.83 12.02 -4.21
N GLN A 82 3.20 11.32 -5.11
CA GLN A 82 1.75 11.11 -5.11
C GLN A 82 1.45 9.63 -5.36
N PRO A 83 1.26 8.84 -4.29
CA PRO A 83 0.93 7.43 -4.45
C PRO A 83 -0.50 7.27 -4.97
N ARG A 84 -0.71 6.21 -5.73
CA ARG A 84 -2.03 5.89 -6.26
C ARG A 84 -2.86 5.13 -5.25
N LYS A 85 -4.18 5.30 -5.32
CA LYS A 85 -5.11 4.55 -4.51
C LYS A 85 -5.27 3.14 -5.08
N LEU A 86 -5.62 2.18 -4.23
CA LEU A 86 -5.81 0.80 -4.64
C LEU A 86 -6.79 0.68 -5.81
N LYS A 87 -7.89 1.42 -5.76
CA LYS A 87 -8.89 1.42 -6.82
C LYS A 87 -8.28 1.79 -8.18
N ASP A 88 -7.44 2.83 -8.22
CA ASP A 88 -6.81 3.30 -9.45
C ASP A 88 -5.79 2.30 -9.97
N ILE A 89 -5.06 1.65 -9.07
CA ILE A 89 -4.10 0.61 -9.42
C ILE A 89 -4.82 -0.58 -10.07
N LEU A 90 -5.92 -1.02 -9.47
CA LEU A 90 -6.70 -2.15 -9.99
C LEU A 90 -7.27 -1.86 -11.37
N MET A 91 -7.64 -0.62 -11.66
CA MET A 91 -8.14 -0.23 -12.96
C MET A 91 -7.10 -0.34 -14.08
N GLU A 92 -5.81 -0.27 -13.74
CA GLU A 92 -4.72 -0.42 -14.69
C GLU A 92 -4.38 -1.89 -14.97
N TRP A 93 -4.79 -2.80 -14.10
CA TRP A 93 -4.48 -4.22 -14.27
C TRP A 93 -5.31 -4.83 -15.39
N LYS A 94 -4.63 -5.55 -16.27
CA LYS A 94 -5.26 -6.32 -17.35
C LYS A 94 -5.26 -7.80 -16.95
N HIS A 95 -6.42 -8.43 -17.05
CA HIS A 95 -6.59 -9.84 -16.72
C HIS A 95 -7.50 -10.54 -17.74
#